data_78cf48c03c684372f64e7f340f78fd52
#
_entry.id   78cf48c03c684372f64e7f340f78fd52
#
_cell.length_a   1.000
_cell.length_b   1.000
_cell.length_c   1.000
_cell.angle_alpha   90.00
_cell.angle_beta   90.00
_cell.angle_gamma   90.00
#
_symmetry.space_group_name_H-M   'P 1'
#
loop_
_entity.id
_entity.type
_entity.pdbx_description
1 polymer ?
#
loop_
_entity_poly.entity_id
_entity_poly.type
_entity_poly.pdbx_seq_one_letter_code
_entity_poly.pdbx_strand_id
1 'polypeptide(L)'
;MSTTPNSEEFYQKLKGQLHETTNWPAEYLYKFIVKSDLKKIAKLEGIFDNMGAIINTTESKNGKYTSVSVNLLMRDPEAVIEKYKEVAEKVEGVISL
;
A
#
# COMPACT_ATOMS: atom_id res chain seq x y z
N MET A 1 -10.17 -13.17 16.40
CA MET A 1 -9.84 -12.42 16.19
C MET A 1 -9.29 -11.93 15.72
N SER A 2 -9.26 -11.86 15.89
CA SER A 2 -8.60 -11.42 15.20
C SER A 2 -7.60 -10.60 15.32
N THR A 3 -6.72 -10.72 14.99
CA THR A 3 -5.61 -9.92 14.66
C THR A 3 -5.90 -8.52 14.38
N THR A 4 -7.07 -8.28 14.01
CA THR A 4 -7.49 -6.98 13.57
C THR A 4 -7.25 -5.88 14.58
N PRO A 5 -7.43 -6.12 15.87
CA PRO A 5 -7.20 -5.06 16.84
C PRO A 5 -5.79 -4.49 16.82
N ASN A 6 -4.86 -5.29 16.30
CA ASN A 6 -3.47 -4.87 16.29
C ASN A 6 -3.10 -4.03 15.07
N SER A 7 -4.03 -3.88 14.13
CA SER A 7 -3.75 -3.09 12.94
C SER A 7 -3.50 -1.63 13.26
N GLU A 8 -4.28 -1.07 14.17
CA GLU A 8 -4.10 0.32 14.55
C GLU A 8 -2.76 0.53 15.26
N GLU A 9 -2.39 -0.39 16.13
CA GLU A 9 -1.08 -0.35 16.77
C GLU A 9 0.04 -0.42 15.75
N PHE A 10 -0.10 -1.32 14.78
CA PHE A 10 0.89 -1.46 13.73
C PHE A 10 1.06 -0.15 12.96
N TYR A 11 -0.05 0.49 12.61
CA TYR A 11 0.01 1.74 11.87
C TYR A 11 0.66 2.85 12.70
N GLN A 12 0.34 2.92 13.98
CA GLN A 12 0.95 3.94 14.84
C GLN A 12 2.45 3.74 14.97
N LYS A 13 2.87 2.50 15.09
CA LYS A 13 4.29 2.19 15.20
C LYS A 13 5.03 2.52 13.91
N LEU A 14 4.43 2.15 12.78
CA LEU A 14 5.02 2.46 11.49
C LEU A 14 5.12 3.95 11.28
N LYS A 15 4.08 4.68 11.65
CA LYS A 15 4.07 6.14 11.52
C LYS A 15 5.24 6.76 12.31
N GLY A 16 5.43 6.31 13.54
CA GLY A 16 6.54 6.80 14.35
C GLY A 16 7.89 6.50 13.74
N GLN A 17 8.05 5.29 13.23
CA GLN A 17 9.31 4.91 12.58
C GLN A 17 9.58 5.76 11.35
N LEU A 18 8.56 6.03 10.56
CA LEU A 18 8.71 6.86 9.36
C LEU A 18 9.13 8.27 9.72
N HIS A 19 8.56 8.83 10.80
CA HIS A 19 8.97 10.16 11.27
C HIS A 19 10.44 10.19 11.67
N GLU A 20 10.90 9.11 12.30
CA GLU A 20 12.26 9.08 12.84
C GLU A 20 13.32 8.80 11.78
N THR A 21 12.97 8.06 10.74
CA THR A 21 13.97 7.55 9.81
C THR A 21 14.06 8.32 8.50
N THR A 22 13.13 9.22 8.23
CA THR A 22 13.04 9.86 6.92
C THR A 22 12.63 11.31 7.09
N ASN A 23 13.22 12.19 6.30
CA ASN A 23 12.78 13.58 6.21
C ASN A 23 11.70 13.70 5.13
N TRP A 24 10.61 14.37 5.44
CA TRP A 24 9.45 14.46 4.55
C TRP A 24 9.35 15.86 3.95
N PRO A 25 8.83 16.00 2.73
CA PRO A 25 8.28 14.94 1.88
C PRO A 25 9.37 14.03 1.34
N ALA A 26 9.01 12.79 1.05
CA ALA A 26 9.96 11.79 0.59
C ALA A 26 9.25 10.78 -0.29
N GLU A 27 10.03 10.11 -1.15
CA GLU A 27 9.50 9.02 -1.93
C GLU A 27 9.24 7.83 -1.04
N TYR A 28 8.12 7.16 -1.30
CA TYR A 28 7.75 5.97 -0.55
C TYR A 28 7.36 4.86 -1.52
N LEU A 29 7.80 3.66 -1.24
CA LEU A 29 7.49 2.50 -2.07
C LEU A 29 6.53 1.59 -1.34
N TYR A 30 5.32 1.48 -1.87
CA TYR A 30 4.34 0.50 -1.39
C TYR A 30 4.51 -0.78 -2.18
N LYS A 31 4.33 -1.92 -1.52
CA LYS A 31 4.27 -3.21 -2.19
C LYS A 31 3.04 -3.96 -1.72
N PHE A 32 2.22 -4.36 -2.66
CA PHE A 32 0.98 -5.07 -2.36
C PHE A 32 0.93 -6.36 -3.16
N ILE A 33 0.28 -7.37 -2.60
CA ILE A 33 0.02 -8.61 -3.32
C ILE A 33 -1.49 -8.82 -3.34
N VAL A 34 -2.04 -9.06 -4.52
CA VAL A 34 -3.46 -9.32 -4.70
C VAL A 34 -3.61 -10.52 -5.61
N LYS A 35 -4.78 -11.18 -5.55
CA LYS A 35 -5.10 -12.18 -6.56
C LYS A 35 -5.11 -11.52 -7.92
N SER A 36 -4.75 -12.30 -8.95
CA SER A 36 -4.67 -11.78 -10.32
C SER A 36 -6.07 -11.57 -10.88
N ASP A 37 -6.70 -10.51 -10.42
CA ASP A 37 -8.05 -10.12 -10.77
C ASP A 37 -7.97 -8.68 -11.28
N LEU A 38 -8.31 -8.49 -12.54
CA LEU A 38 -8.18 -7.18 -13.16
C LEU A 38 -8.95 -6.10 -12.43
N LYS A 39 -10.08 -6.46 -11.85
CA LYS A 39 -10.88 -5.48 -11.10
C LYS A 39 -10.17 -5.02 -9.83
N LYS A 40 -9.53 -5.95 -9.13
CA LYS A 40 -8.78 -5.61 -7.92
C LYS A 40 -7.57 -4.77 -8.25
N ILE A 41 -6.86 -5.14 -9.30
CA ILE A 41 -5.69 -4.40 -9.73
C ILE A 41 -6.07 -2.98 -10.14
N ALA A 42 -7.15 -2.84 -10.93
CA ALA A 42 -7.61 -1.53 -11.35
C ALA A 42 -8.04 -0.67 -10.17
N LYS A 43 -8.69 -1.28 -9.19
CA LYS A 43 -9.12 -0.54 -7.99
C LYS A 43 -7.90 -0.05 -7.20
N LEU A 44 -6.90 -0.92 -7.05
CA LEU A 44 -5.67 -0.55 -6.37
C LEU A 44 -4.97 0.61 -7.09
N GLU A 45 -4.85 0.50 -8.41
CA GLU A 45 -4.23 1.57 -9.19
C GLU A 45 -5.00 2.88 -9.06
N GLY A 46 -6.33 2.80 -9.04
CA GLY A 46 -7.17 3.98 -8.92
C GLY A 46 -6.98 4.74 -7.62
N ILE A 47 -6.64 4.03 -6.55
CA ILE A 47 -6.40 4.67 -5.25
C ILE A 47 -5.22 5.63 -5.34
N PHE A 48 -4.26 5.34 -6.20
CA PHE A 48 -3.07 6.17 -6.37
C PHE A 48 -3.11 7.02 -7.64
N ASP A 49 -4.27 7.09 -8.28
CA ASP A 49 -4.44 7.85 -9.51
C ASP A 49 -4.23 9.34 -9.24
N ASN A 50 -3.65 10.04 -10.21
CA ASN A 50 -3.42 11.49 -10.14
C ASN A 50 -2.45 11.92 -9.04
N MET A 51 -1.66 10.98 -8.51
CA MET A 51 -0.67 11.29 -7.50
C MET A 51 0.77 11.25 -8.02
N GLY A 52 0.92 11.07 -9.33
CA GLY A 52 2.25 10.98 -9.92
C GLY A 52 2.97 9.69 -9.57
N ALA A 53 2.23 8.66 -9.22
CA ALA A 53 2.81 7.39 -8.82
C ALA A 53 3.33 6.60 -10.03
N ILE A 54 4.46 5.91 -9.83
CA ILE A 54 4.96 4.95 -10.80
C ILE A 54 4.53 3.57 -10.32
N ILE A 55 3.70 2.89 -11.09
CA ILE A 55 3.10 1.63 -10.71
C ILE A 55 3.63 0.52 -11.60
N ASN A 56 4.16 -0.53 -10.99
CA ASN A 56 4.63 -1.71 -11.71
C ASN A 56 3.92 -2.94 -11.17
N THR A 57 3.56 -3.85 -12.08
CA THR A 57 2.88 -5.09 -11.69
C THR A 57 3.68 -6.27 -12.20
N THR A 58 3.70 -7.34 -11.42
CA THR A 58 4.40 -8.57 -11.78
C THR A 58 3.55 -9.75 -11.34
N GLU A 59 3.21 -10.63 -12.28
CA GLU A 59 2.47 -11.83 -11.94
C GLU A 59 3.38 -12.85 -11.30
N SER A 60 2.81 -13.66 -10.38
CA SER A 60 3.54 -14.77 -9.81
C SER A 60 3.75 -15.83 -10.89
N LYS A 61 4.61 -16.80 -10.57
CA LYS A 61 5.03 -17.82 -11.50
C LYS A 61 3.86 -18.54 -12.18
N ASN A 62 2.83 -18.84 -11.42
CA ASN A 62 1.65 -19.53 -11.96
C ASN A 62 0.51 -18.57 -12.31
N GLY A 63 0.75 -17.26 -12.24
CA GLY A 63 -0.24 -16.26 -12.57
C GLY A 63 -1.36 -16.09 -11.55
N LYS A 64 -1.27 -16.74 -10.40
CA LYS A 64 -2.34 -16.73 -9.41
C LYS A 64 -2.40 -15.43 -8.63
N TYR A 65 -1.26 -14.82 -8.39
CA TYR A 65 -1.15 -13.57 -7.64
C TYR A 65 -0.38 -12.55 -8.46
N THR A 66 -0.67 -11.29 -8.20
CA THR A 66 0.04 -10.19 -8.84
C THR A 66 0.62 -9.30 -7.74
N SER A 67 1.90 -8.99 -7.82
CA SER A 67 2.47 -8.02 -6.93
C SER A 67 2.42 -6.65 -7.62
N VAL A 68 2.05 -5.63 -6.86
CA VAL A 68 1.90 -4.28 -7.35
C VAL A 68 2.79 -3.39 -6.52
N SER A 69 3.76 -2.73 -7.15
CA SER A 69 4.59 -1.77 -6.45
C SER A 69 4.20 -0.37 -6.89
N VAL A 70 4.06 0.52 -5.93
CA VAL A 70 3.63 1.89 -6.17
C VAL A 70 4.65 2.82 -5.53
N ASN A 71 5.37 3.56 -6.37
CA ASN A 71 6.39 4.49 -5.90
C ASN A 71 5.91 5.91 -6.16
N LEU A 72 5.88 6.72 -5.12
CA LEU A 72 5.40 8.09 -5.26
C LEU A 72 5.96 8.97 -4.15
N LEU A 73 5.94 10.28 -4.40
CA LEU A 73 6.34 11.26 -3.40
C LEU A 73 5.18 11.44 -2.42
N MET A 74 5.46 11.22 -1.14
CA MET A 74 4.47 11.38 -0.09
C MET A 74 4.83 12.57 0.79
N ARG A 75 3.81 13.27 1.25
CA ARG A 75 3.99 14.50 2.02
C ARG A 75 4.50 14.24 3.43
N ASP A 76 3.98 13.21 4.08
CA ASP A 76 4.30 12.93 5.47
C ASP A 76 3.87 11.50 5.82
N PRO A 77 4.30 10.98 6.98
CA PRO A 77 3.92 9.63 7.39
C PRO A 77 2.43 9.43 7.56
N GLU A 78 1.71 10.46 7.98
CA GLU A 78 0.25 10.35 8.13
C GLU A 78 -0.40 10.02 6.80
N ALA A 79 0.05 10.67 5.73
CA ALA A 79 -0.49 10.40 4.39
C ALA A 79 -0.16 8.97 3.95
N VAL A 80 1.03 8.48 4.29
CA VAL A 80 1.40 7.10 3.99
C VAL A 80 0.43 6.12 4.65
N ILE A 81 0.15 6.33 5.93
CA ILE A 81 -0.74 5.44 6.68
C ILE A 81 -2.16 5.49 6.14
N GLU A 82 -2.63 6.68 5.78
CA GLU A 82 -3.98 6.83 5.22
C GLU A 82 -4.15 5.99 3.96
N LYS A 83 -3.12 5.95 3.11
CA LYS A 83 -3.21 5.15 1.89
C LYS A 83 -3.21 3.65 2.20
N TYR A 84 -2.43 3.21 3.19
CA TYR A 84 -2.50 1.82 3.61
C TYR A 84 -3.92 1.44 4.05
N LYS A 85 -4.54 2.31 4.84
CA LYS A 85 -5.90 2.05 5.33
C LYS A 85 -6.90 2.05 4.20
N GLU A 86 -6.77 2.97 3.27
CA GLU A 86 -7.66 3.04 2.12
C GLU A 86 -7.57 1.79 1.27
N VAL A 87 -6.36 1.31 1.01
CA VAL A 87 -6.17 0.08 0.23
C VAL A 87 -6.77 -1.11 0.96
N ALA A 88 -6.52 -1.23 2.27
CA ALA A 88 -7.06 -2.34 3.04
C ALA A 88 -8.57 -2.35 3.06
N GLU A 89 -9.20 -1.18 3.05
CA GLU A 89 -10.64 -1.06 3.07
C GLU A 89 -11.26 -1.37 1.72
N LYS A 90 -10.63 -0.91 0.63
CA LYS A 90 -11.26 -0.97 -0.69
C LYS A 90 -10.84 -2.16 -1.52
N VAL A 91 -9.70 -2.77 -1.25
CA VAL A 91 -9.19 -3.90 -2.03
C VAL A 91 -9.23 -5.15 -1.17
N GLU A 92 -10.25 -5.97 -1.40
CA GLU A 92 -10.46 -7.17 -0.60
C GLU A 92 -9.30 -8.15 -0.78
N GLY A 93 -8.80 -8.67 0.34
CA GLY A 93 -7.77 -9.71 0.30
C GLY A 93 -6.37 -9.21 -0.03
N VAL A 94 -6.17 -7.90 -0.06
CA VAL A 94 -4.84 -7.36 -0.36
C VAL A 94 -3.88 -7.66 0.79
N ILE A 95 -2.64 -7.97 0.43
CA ILE A 95 -1.58 -8.15 1.41
C ILE A 95 -0.56 -7.03 1.21
N SER A 96 -0.27 -6.30 2.27
CA SER A 96 0.74 -5.24 2.24
C SER A 96 2.06 -5.79 2.75
N LEU A 97 3.11 -5.51 2.03
CA LEU A 97 4.46 -5.98 2.40
C LEU A 97 5.29 -4.86 2.99
#